data_dce103a7b205f88584df807320829cfe
#
_entry.id   dce103a7b205f88584df807320829cfe
#
_cell.length_a   1.000
_cell.length_b   1.000
_cell.length_c   1.000
_cell.angle_alpha   90.00
_cell.angle_beta   90.00
_cell.angle_gamma   90.00
#
_symmetry.space_group_name_H-M   'P 1'
#
loop_
_entity.id
_entity.type
_entity.pdbx_description
1 polymer ?
#
loop_
_entity_poly.entity_id
_entity_poly.type
_entity_poly.pdbx_seq_one_letter_code
_entity_poly.pdbx_strand_id
1 'polypeptide(L)'
;GRPTLDPLKKMTDQDCEEFLTSLPGVGKKVARCVMMYSLGRQVFPVDTHCWRICRRLGWVRPTAKDGHPTGRDMDRLQAKIPPELRFSLHVNMVSLGREFCTARDPDCGGCPVADLCPKVGVKKPTMRRTVEYKD
;
A
#
# COMPACT_ATOMS: atom_id res chain seq x y z
N GLY A 1 6.10 -34.68 -2.14
CA GLY A 1 4.85 -34.01 -2.49
C GLY A 1 5.10 -32.70 -3.24
N ARG A 2 4.13 -32.26 -4.00
CA ARG A 2 4.23 -30.96 -4.67
C ARG A 2 4.19 -29.82 -3.64
N PRO A 3 5.00 -28.77 -3.81
CA PRO A 3 4.83 -27.56 -3.00
C PRO A 3 3.42 -27.00 -3.16
N THR A 4 2.77 -26.70 -2.04
CA THR A 4 1.41 -26.16 -2.04
C THR A 4 1.23 -25.18 -0.90
N LEU A 5 0.36 -24.18 -1.10
CA LEU A 5 -0.04 -23.25 -0.06
C LEU A 5 -1.25 -23.73 0.74
N ASP A 6 -1.80 -24.92 0.42
CA ASP A 6 -3.01 -25.42 1.06
C ASP A 6 -2.95 -25.50 2.59
N PRO A 7 -1.83 -25.91 3.22
CA PRO A 7 -1.74 -25.91 4.68
C PRO A 7 -1.93 -24.51 5.30
N LEU A 8 -1.59 -23.44 4.58
CA LEU A 8 -1.70 -22.07 5.08
C LEU A 8 -3.15 -21.59 5.15
N LYS A 9 -4.05 -22.18 4.35
CA LYS A 9 -5.46 -21.76 4.29
C LYS A 9 -6.21 -21.94 5.61
N LYS A 10 -5.75 -22.86 6.46
CA LYS A 10 -6.36 -23.14 7.77
C LYS A 10 -5.77 -22.31 8.91
N MET A 11 -4.71 -21.56 8.67
CA MET A 11 -4.05 -20.75 9.68
C MET A 11 -4.78 -19.43 9.88
N THR A 12 -4.62 -18.85 11.09
CA THR A 12 -4.98 -17.45 11.31
C THR A 12 -4.08 -16.54 10.48
N ASP A 13 -4.49 -15.27 10.28
CA ASP A 13 -3.63 -14.31 9.59
C ASP A 13 -2.27 -14.17 10.26
N GLN A 14 -2.26 -14.10 11.60
CA GLN A 14 -1.01 -13.97 12.36
C GLN A 14 -0.11 -15.19 12.17
N ASP A 15 -0.64 -16.38 12.30
CA ASP A 15 0.14 -17.62 12.14
C ASP A 15 0.66 -17.78 10.70
N CYS A 16 -0.16 -17.42 9.74
CA CYS A 16 0.22 -17.45 8.32
C CYS A 16 1.36 -16.47 8.05
N GLU A 17 1.29 -15.25 8.56
CA GLU A 17 2.35 -14.25 8.41
C GLU A 17 3.64 -14.69 9.10
N GLU A 18 3.55 -15.23 10.30
CA GLU A 18 4.71 -15.76 11.04
C GLU A 18 5.39 -16.89 10.28
N PHE A 19 4.60 -17.81 9.75
CA PHE A 19 5.14 -18.91 8.94
C PHE A 19 5.87 -18.37 7.70
N LEU A 20 5.23 -17.51 6.94
CA LEU A 20 5.81 -16.98 5.70
C LEU A 20 7.07 -16.15 5.97
N THR A 21 7.07 -15.34 7.02
CA THR A 21 8.25 -14.53 7.37
C THR A 21 9.38 -15.35 7.97
N SER A 22 9.12 -16.60 8.39
CA SER A 22 10.18 -17.53 8.82
C SER A 22 11.01 -18.05 7.65
N LEU A 23 10.49 -17.95 6.42
CA LEU A 23 11.20 -18.41 5.23
C LEU A 23 12.31 -17.44 4.85
N PRO A 24 13.47 -17.96 4.37
CA PRO A 24 14.57 -17.09 3.96
C PRO A 24 14.14 -16.08 2.88
N GLY A 25 14.49 -14.82 3.08
CA GLY A 25 14.21 -13.75 2.11
C GLY A 25 12.79 -13.22 2.11
N VAL A 26 11.91 -13.71 3.00
CA VAL A 26 10.52 -13.28 3.07
C VAL A 26 10.33 -12.34 4.26
N GLY A 27 10.15 -11.07 3.97
CA GLY A 27 9.75 -10.07 4.96
C GLY A 27 8.24 -9.89 5.04
N LYS A 28 7.81 -8.97 5.89
CA LYS A 28 6.38 -8.70 6.14
C LYS A 28 5.61 -8.29 4.87
N LYS A 29 6.20 -7.46 4.04
CA LYS A 29 5.57 -7.00 2.78
C LYS A 29 5.33 -8.17 1.82
N VAL A 30 6.35 -9.00 1.60
CA VAL A 30 6.23 -10.17 0.71
C VAL A 30 5.23 -11.18 1.27
N ALA A 31 5.29 -11.45 2.58
CA ALA A 31 4.33 -12.33 3.24
C ALA A 31 2.89 -11.87 3.02
N ARG A 32 2.61 -10.60 3.24
CA ARG A 32 1.27 -10.04 3.06
C ARG A 32 0.84 -10.01 1.60
N CYS A 33 1.76 -9.84 0.65
CA CYS A 33 1.45 -9.97 -0.77
C CYS A 33 0.98 -11.39 -1.11
N VAL A 34 1.67 -12.41 -0.62
CA VAL A 34 1.26 -13.81 -0.79
C VAL A 34 -0.10 -14.06 -0.16
N MET A 35 -0.29 -13.59 1.08
CA MET A 35 -1.56 -13.74 1.81
C MET A 35 -2.73 -13.11 1.07
N MET A 36 -2.54 -11.94 0.49
CA MET A 36 -3.60 -11.23 -0.23
C MET A 36 -3.83 -11.79 -1.61
N TYR A 37 -2.79 -11.90 -2.44
CA TYR A 37 -2.94 -12.29 -3.85
C TYR A 37 -3.18 -13.79 -4.05
N SER A 38 -2.49 -14.63 -3.28
CA SER A 38 -2.55 -16.08 -3.46
C SER A 38 -3.54 -16.76 -2.54
N LEU A 39 -3.76 -16.22 -1.34
CA LEU A 39 -4.62 -16.82 -0.32
C LEU A 39 -5.94 -16.06 -0.12
N GLY A 40 -6.15 -14.94 -0.79
CA GLY A 40 -7.37 -14.15 -0.69
C GLY A 40 -7.64 -13.55 0.67
N ARG A 41 -6.61 -13.34 1.49
CA ARG A 41 -6.76 -12.78 2.83
C ARG A 41 -6.90 -11.27 2.81
N GLN A 42 -7.66 -10.75 3.76
CA GLN A 42 -7.93 -9.32 3.89
C GLN A 42 -6.82 -8.62 4.70
N VAL A 43 -5.62 -8.65 4.16
CA VAL A 43 -4.47 -7.92 4.70
C VAL A 43 -4.08 -6.78 3.75
N PHE A 44 -3.26 -5.86 4.22
CA PHE A 44 -2.83 -4.71 3.41
C PHE A 44 -1.30 -4.69 3.29
N PRO A 45 -0.76 -5.24 2.21
CA PRO A 45 0.68 -5.13 1.93
C PRO A 45 1.05 -3.67 1.67
N VAL A 46 2.14 -3.21 2.25
CA VAL A 46 2.63 -1.84 2.05
C VAL A 46 3.87 -1.90 1.17
N ASP A 47 3.69 -1.69 -0.13
CA ASP A 47 4.81 -1.56 -1.06
C ASP A 47 5.28 -0.09 -1.12
N THR A 48 6.27 0.18 -1.97
CA THR A 48 6.82 1.53 -2.12
C THR A 48 5.77 2.55 -2.59
N HIS A 49 4.85 2.14 -3.46
CA HIS A 49 3.77 3.01 -3.95
C HIS A 49 2.77 3.32 -2.84
N CYS A 50 2.29 2.29 -2.15
CA CYS A 50 1.35 2.47 -1.04
C CYS A 50 1.95 3.35 0.05
N TRP A 51 3.20 3.11 0.43
CA TRP A 51 3.88 3.88 1.47
C TRP A 51 4.01 5.36 1.08
N ARG A 52 4.48 5.62 -0.13
CA ARG A 52 4.63 6.98 -0.63
C ARG A 52 3.30 7.73 -0.67
N ILE A 53 2.24 7.08 -1.17
CA ILE A 53 0.91 7.68 -1.25
C ILE A 53 0.34 7.94 0.14
N CYS A 54 0.43 6.97 1.04
CA CYS A 54 -0.08 7.14 2.42
C CYS A 54 0.64 8.27 3.16
N ARG A 55 1.93 8.44 2.94
CA ARG A 55 2.67 9.57 3.50
C ARG A 55 2.16 10.91 2.95
N ARG A 56 1.98 11.00 1.64
CA ARG A 56 1.52 12.22 0.96
C ARG A 56 0.06 12.56 1.31
N LEU A 57 -0.74 11.53 1.58
CA LEU A 57 -2.10 11.70 2.10
C LEU A 57 -2.14 12.12 3.58
N GLY A 58 -1.01 12.09 4.27
CA GLY A 58 -0.94 12.42 5.68
C GLY A 58 -1.49 11.33 6.60
N TRP A 59 -1.63 10.11 6.12
CA TRP A 59 -2.18 8.99 6.90
C TRP A 59 -1.18 8.40 7.88
N VAL A 60 0.11 8.60 7.63
CA VAL A 60 1.18 8.05 8.46
C VAL A 60 2.28 9.08 8.67
N ARG A 61 2.92 8.99 9.83
CA ARG A 61 4.20 9.65 10.11
C ARG A 61 5.27 8.58 10.12
N PRO A 62 6.30 8.65 9.27
CA PRO A 62 7.37 7.65 9.25
C PRO A 62 8.07 7.59 10.61
N THR A 63 8.28 6.39 11.11
CA THR A 63 9.06 6.16 12.33
C THR A 63 10.54 5.92 12.02
N ALA A 64 10.85 5.52 10.78
CA ALA A 64 12.22 5.32 10.32
C ALA A 64 12.77 6.56 9.63
N LYS A 65 14.02 6.90 9.92
CA LYS A 65 14.70 8.07 9.35
C LYS A 65 14.98 7.94 7.84
N ASP A 66 15.09 6.73 7.34
CA ASP A 66 15.36 6.44 5.93
C ASP A 66 14.11 6.52 5.03
N GLY A 67 12.95 6.75 5.61
CA GLY A 67 11.70 6.87 4.86
C GLY A 67 11.07 5.56 4.42
N HIS A 68 11.62 4.41 4.82
CA HIS A 68 10.98 3.11 4.58
C HIS A 68 10.02 2.76 5.71
N PRO A 69 8.92 2.03 5.42
CA PRO A 69 8.00 1.63 6.47
C PRO A 69 8.64 0.58 7.38
N THR A 70 8.46 0.75 8.68
CA THR A 70 8.76 -0.30 9.65
C THR A 70 7.61 -1.31 9.71
N GLY A 71 7.84 -2.48 10.34
CA GLY A 71 6.74 -3.42 10.58
C GLY A 71 5.60 -2.80 11.37
N ARG A 72 5.92 -1.93 12.32
CA ARG A 72 4.91 -1.18 13.10
C ARG A 72 4.11 -0.21 12.24
N ASP A 73 4.77 0.48 11.31
CA ASP A 73 4.09 1.35 10.33
C ASP A 73 3.10 0.55 9.50
N MET A 74 3.49 -0.62 9.02
CA MET A 74 2.64 -1.51 8.23
C MET A 74 1.43 -1.98 9.02
N ASP A 75 1.62 -2.36 10.28
CA ASP A 75 0.54 -2.83 11.16
C ASP A 75 -0.46 -1.71 11.45
N ARG A 76 0.04 -0.51 11.74
CA ARG A 76 -0.81 0.66 12.00
C ARG A 76 -1.63 1.04 10.77
N LEU A 77 -1.04 0.98 9.59
CA LEU A 77 -1.73 1.28 8.34
C LEU A 77 -2.83 0.27 8.08
N GLN A 78 -2.52 -1.01 8.17
CA GLN A 78 -3.50 -2.08 7.97
C GLN A 78 -4.68 -1.94 8.93
N ALA A 79 -4.42 -1.61 10.19
CA ALA A 79 -5.47 -1.44 11.19
C ALA A 79 -6.44 -0.28 10.87
N LYS A 80 -5.98 0.75 10.17
CA LYS A 80 -6.80 1.90 9.76
C LYS A 80 -7.74 1.60 8.60
N ILE A 81 -7.43 0.59 7.80
CA ILE A 81 -8.16 0.29 6.57
C ILE A 81 -9.14 -0.84 6.84
N PRO A 82 -10.45 -0.64 6.61
CA PRO A 82 -11.42 -1.71 6.75
C PRO A 82 -11.01 -2.94 5.94
N PRO A 83 -11.12 -4.16 6.50
CA PRO A 83 -10.63 -5.37 5.83
C PRO A 83 -11.16 -5.56 4.41
N GLU A 84 -12.44 -5.27 4.18
CA GLU A 84 -13.09 -5.42 2.88
C GLU A 84 -12.57 -4.45 1.81
N LEU A 85 -11.90 -3.38 2.18
CA LEU A 85 -11.35 -2.39 1.26
C LEU A 85 -9.85 -2.58 0.98
N ARG A 86 -9.18 -3.45 1.72
CA ARG A 86 -7.72 -3.57 1.67
C ARG A 86 -7.21 -4.01 0.30
N PHE A 87 -7.86 -4.97 -0.32
CA PHE A 87 -7.46 -5.46 -1.64
C PHE A 87 -7.59 -4.36 -2.70
N SER A 88 -8.76 -3.77 -2.84
CA SER A 88 -9.01 -2.75 -3.86
C SER A 88 -8.15 -1.51 -3.64
N LEU A 89 -7.97 -1.10 -2.39
CA LEU A 89 -7.12 0.05 -2.07
C LEU A 89 -5.66 -0.19 -2.44
N HIS A 90 -5.14 -1.38 -2.11
CA HIS A 90 -3.77 -1.74 -2.47
C HIS A 90 -3.55 -1.69 -3.98
N VAL A 91 -4.40 -2.36 -4.73
CA VAL A 91 -4.30 -2.42 -6.20
C VAL A 91 -4.42 -1.01 -6.81
N ASN A 92 -5.37 -0.22 -6.33
CA ASN A 92 -5.58 1.14 -6.84
C ASN A 92 -4.41 2.07 -6.48
N MET A 93 -3.82 1.93 -5.30
CA MET A 93 -2.64 2.71 -4.93
C MET A 93 -1.42 2.36 -5.79
N VAL A 94 -1.24 1.10 -6.11
CA VAL A 94 -0.15 0.69 -7.01
C VAL A 94 -0.32 1.34 -8.39
N SER A 95 -1.53 1.30 -8.95
CA SER A 95 -1.84 1.97 -10.22
C SER A 95 -1.63 3.48 -10.14
N LEU A 96 -2.17 4.10 -9.09
CA LEU A 96 -2.04 5.54 -8.88
C LEU A 96 -0.57 5.97 -8.75
N GLY A 97 0.22 5.18 -8.04
CA GLY A 97 1.64 5.45 -7.84
C GLY A 97 2.47 5.32 -9.12
N ARG A 98 2.07 4.44 -10.02
CA ARG A 98 2.73 4.29 -11.32
C ARG A 98 2.35 5.38 -12.31
N GLU A 99 1.10 5.81 -12.30
CA GLU A 99 0.57 6.75 -13.30
C GLU A 99 0.71 8.21 -12.89
N PHE A 100 0.40 8.53 -11.67
CA PHE A 100 0.30 9.92 -11.21
C PHE A 100 1.21 10.25 -10.03
N CYS A 101 1.10 9.49 -8.96
CA CYS A 101 1.80 9.77 -7.71
C CYS A 101 3.20 9.16 -7.71
N THR A 102 4.01 9.50 -8.70
CA THR A 102 5.36 8.98 -8.88
C THR A 102 6.31 9.53 -7.82
N ALA A 103 7.45 8.86 -7.61
CA ALA A 103 8.44 9.26 -6.62
C ALA A 103 9.03 10.65 -6.94
N ARG A 104 9.35 10.88 -8.23
CA ARG A 104 9.81 12.17 -8.73
C ARG A 104 8.68 12.85 -9.47
N ASP A 105 8.52 14.16 -9.22
CA ASP A 105 7.62 15.02 -9.97
C ASP A 105 6.20 14.42 -10.13
N PRO A 106 5.51 14.12 -9.01
CA PRO A 106 4.17 13.56 -9.10
C PRO A 106 3.22 14.49 -9.87
N ASP A 107 2.41 13.89 -10.75
CA ASP A 107 1.41 14.61 -11.52
C ASP A 107 0.15 14.84 -10.69
N CYS A 108 0.22 15.77 -9.75
CA CYS A 108 -0.94 16.15 -8.94
C CYS A 108 -2.05 16.79 -9.80
N GLY A 109 -1.66 17.47 -10.88
CA GLY A 109 -2.63 18.10 -11.79
C GLY A 109 -3.54 17.11 -12.49
N GLY A 110 -3.06 15.90 -12.81
CA GLY A 110 -3.84 14.83 -13.41
C GLY A 110 -4.41 13.83 -12.41
N CYS A 111 -4.00 13.89 -11.15
CA CYS A 111 -4.34 12.87 -10.16
C CYS A 111 -5.82 12.90 -9.77
N PRO A 112 -6.52 11.74 -9.83
CA PRO A 112 -7.95 11.68 -9.52
C PRO A 112 -8.32 12.07 -8.09
N VAL A 113 -7.38 11.96 -7.15
CA VAL A 113 -7.63 12.27 -5.72
C VAL A 113 -6.96 13.57 -5.28
N ALA A 114 -6.49 14.38 -6.20
CA ALA A 114 -5.76 15.62 -5.90
C ALA A 114 -6.52 16.56 -4.96
N ASP A 115 -7.84 16.65 -5.12
CA ASP A 115 -8.67 17.54 -4.30
C ASP A 115 -8.80 17.09 -2.85
N LEU A 116 -8.60 15.78 -2.59
CA LEU A 116 -8.67 15.20 -1.25
C LEU A 116 -7.30 15.05 -0.59
N CYS A 117 -6.23 15.26 -1.36
CA CYS A 117 -4.87 15.00 -0.90
C CYS A 117 -4.22 16.28 -0.36
N PRO A 118 -3.75 16.27 0.91
CA PRO A 118 -3.00 17.41 1.46
C PRO A 118 -1.59 17.56 0.87
N LYS A 119 -1.12 16.59 0.09
CA LYS A 119 0.16 16.63 -0.62
C LYS A 119 1.36 16.83 0.31
N VAL A 120 1.35 16.12 1.43
CA VAL A 120 2.41 16.22 2.46
C VAL A 120 3.77 15.87 1.85
N GLY A 121 4.74 16.76 2.00
CA GLY A 121 6.11 16.56 1.51
C GLY A 121 6.28 16.65 -0.01
N VAL A 122 5.24 16.97 -0.76
CA VAL A 122 5.34 17.19 -2.21
C VAL A 122 5.89 18.59 -2.47
N LYS A 123 7.04 18.65 -3.14
CA LYS A 123 7.65 19.91 -3.56
C LYS A 123 7.04 20.34 -4.89
N LYS A 124 6.51 21.58 -4.96
CA LYS A 124 5.92 22.17 -6.16
C LYS A 124 4.84 21.29 -6.79
N PRO A 125 3.74 21.00 -6.07
CA PRO A 125 2.65 20.23 -6.65
C PRO A 125 2.10 20.96 -7.87
N THR A 126 1.90 20.22 -8.98
CA THR A 126 1.23 20.79 -10.15
C THR A 126 -0.22 21.08 -9.79
N MET A 127 -0.71 22.25 -10.22
CA MET A 127 -2.12 22.60 -10.05
C MET A 127 -2.96 21.73 -10.98
N ARG A 128 -4.09 21.26 -10.47
CA ARG A 128 -5.02 20.48 -11.28
C ARG A 128 -5.44 21.30 -12.50
N ARG A 129 -5.28 20.74 -13.68
CA ARG A 129 -5.91 21.31 -14.86
C ARG A 129 -7.42 21.20 -14.67
N THR A 130 -8.11 22.30 -14.83
CA THR A 130 -9.57 22.31 -14.79
C THR A 130 -10.05 21.38 -15.90
N VAL A 131 -10.57 20.22 -15.51
CA VAL A 131 -11.22 19.32 -16.48
C VAL A 131 -12.63 19.87 -16.63
N GLU A 132 -12.88 20.57 -17.74
CA GLU A 132 -14.25 20.88 -18.11
C GLU A 132 -14.90 19.59 -18.56
N TYR A 133 -15.81 19.08 -17.73
CA TYR A 133 -16.73 18.04 -18.18
C TYR A 133 -17.67 18.68 -19.17
N LYS A 134 -17.53 18.35 -20.44
CA LYS A 134 -18.55 18.67 -21.42
C LYS A 134 -19.75 17.76 -21.16
N ASP A 135 -20.85 18.34 -20.80
CA ASP A 135 -22.14 17.65 -20.71
C ASP A 135 -22.51 16.98 -22.02
#